data_5e0408183ace6652610f7407d0d65510
#
_entry.id   5e0408183ace6652610f7407d0d65510
#
_cell.length_a   1.000
_cell.length_b   1.000
_cell.length_c   1.000
_cell.angle_alpha   90.00
_cell.angle_beta   90.00
_cell.angle_gamma   90.00
#
_symmetry.space_group_name_H-M   'P 1'
#
loop_
_entity.id
_entity.type
_entity.pdbx_description
1 polymer ?
#
loop_
_entity_poly.entity_id
_entity_poly.type
_entity_poly.pdbx_seq_one_letter_code
_entity_poly.pdbx_strand_id
1 'polypeptide(L)'
;MAWPIPDIPEKQSLPRLKLWLWMVVLLFMLSAGVLSSLWMLKATDYINVLLYGVLPAFLIWLCVFGTVFNRYEQSTAAKLSWDAEKEQTKTEWQHWSRRQLAVVGNVLFSPEEKGMEALLGDFKDVPAYPKKARSLFDSLHNYSSLMSKIDLQLEQQYPHYRYLLNSIYVLQASGRFDKKSNEAIFQQWDLVPETFNSIEPLQSLYDSNDKYGLILIICLQDWSLFSPKQASEIISAQLIVSPDYAHQQAMPVIAGLNRIMPLEPGGFTSDLNMFFEYSGADKDSLEYIWISGNTEKTTTDIMQYANGNQWSLPENRFLHSIDFSFGPPGEMALPLSLAMMVEAANKTDRDQLLIYQTPQQTGALCLITWELYI
;
A
#
# COMPACT_ATOMS: atom_id res chain seq x y z
N MET A 1 7.89 8.79 5.31
CA MET A 1 6.45 9.17 5.26
C MET A 1 5.69 7.96 4.76
N ALA A 2 4.63 7.55 5.45
CA ALA A 2 3.65 6.59 4.92
C ALA A 2 3.13 7.05 3.54
N TRP A 3 2.21 6.34 2.95
CA TRP A 3 1.62 6.83 1.69
C TRP A 3 1.09 8.26 1.85
N PRO A 4 1.26 9.15 0.86
CA PRO A 4 0.88 10.56 0.94
C PRO A 4 -0.64 10.77 0.83
N ILE A 5 -1.42 9.90 1.44
CA ILE A 5 -2.88 9.92 1.41
C ILE A 5 -3.36 11.02 2.37
N PRO A 6 -4.11 12.01 1.89
CA PRO A 6 -4.58 13.10 2.72
C PRO A 6 -5.68 12.64 3.69
N ASP A 7 -5.61 13.11 4.93
CA ASP A 7 -6.75 13.00 5.84
C ASP A 7 -7.82 14.03 5.45
N ILE A 8 -8.98 13.56 5.00
CA ILE A 8 -10.07 14.42 4.54
C ILE A 8 -11.05 14.63 5.70
N PRO A 9 -11.09 15.84 6.28
CA PRO A 9 -11.93 16.11 7.44
C PRO A 9 -13.41 15.97 7.11
N GLU A 10 -14.20 15.54 8.09
CA GLU A 10 -15.65 15.45 7.95
C GLU A 10 -16.31 16.82 7.97
N LYS A 11 -17.20 17.07 7.01
CA LYS A 11 -17.99 18.30 6.97
C LYS A 11 -19.23 18.15 7.84
N GLN A 12 -19.32 18.99 8.88
CA GLN A 12 -20.50 19.02 9.74
C GLN A 12 -21.66 19.73 9.03
N SER A 13 -22.83 19.12 9.04
CA SER A 13 -24.07 19.76 8.60
C SER A 13 -24.73 20.53 9.73
N LEU A 14 -25.53 21.55 9.39
CA LEU A 14 -26.38 22.21 10.35
C LEU A 14 -27.39 21.22 10.96
N PRO A 15 -27.77 21.39 12.24
CA PRO A 15 -28.77 20.53 12.87
C PRO A 15 -30.12 20.62 12.15
N ARG A 16 -30.87 19.52 12.15
CA ARG A 16 -32.18 19.46 11.48
C ARG A 16 -33.12 20.55 11.98
N LEU A 17 -33.75 21.26 11.05
CA LEU A 17 -34.74 22.27 11.38
C LEU A 17 -35.96 21.61 12.03
N LYS A 18 -36.33 22.09 13.21
CA LYS A 18 -37.55 21.66 13.91
C LYS A 18 -38.73 22.46 13.37
N LEU A 19 -39.35 21.98 12.29
CA LEU A 19 -40.47 22.67 11.58
C LEU A 19 -41.60 23.06 12.52
N TRP A 20 -41.93 22.25 13.53
CA TRP A 20 -43.00 22.56 14.47
C TRP A 20 -42.75 23.86 15.25
N LEU A 21 -41.52 24.16 15.60
CA LEU A 21 -41.15 25.42 16.28
C LEU A 21 -41.39 26.62 15.36
N TRP A 22 -41.12 26.48 14.07
CA TRP A 22 -41.40 27.52 13.08
C TRP A 22 -42.87 27.74 12.86
N MET A 23 -43.71 26.67 12.99
CA MET A 23 -45.15 26.80 12.97
C MET A 23 -45.67 27.54 14.20
N VAL A 24 -45.12 27.31 15.41
CA VAL A 24 -45.47 28.04 16.60
C VAL A 24 -45.09 29.53 16.46
N VAL A 25 -43.89 29.80 15.92
CA VAL A 25 -43.43 31.19 15.64
C VAL A 25 -44.38 31.87 14.64
N LEU A 26 -44.84 31.17 13.59
CA LEU A 26 -45.82 31.69 12.63
C LEU A 26 -47.12 32.10 13.35
N LEU A 27 -47.69 31.21 14.16
CA LEU A 27 -48.94 31.47 14.87
C LEU A 27 -48.78 32.67 15.81
N PHE A 28 -47.64 32.77 16.52
CA PHE A 28 -47.36 33.93 17.37
C PHE A 28 -47.24 35.21 16.56
N MET A 29 -46.54 35.23 15.43
CA MET A 29 -46.42 36.41 14.58
C MET A 29 -47.75 36.86 13.97
N LEU A 30 -48.56 35.90 13.51
CA LEU A 30 -49.89 36.23 13.01
C LEU A 30 -50.80 36.85 14.09
N SER A 31 -50.80 36.26 15.30
CA SER A 31 -51.58 36.79 16.41
C SER A 31 -51.10 38.22 16.83
N ALA A 32 -49.79 38.44 16.86
CA ALA A 32 -49.22 39.75 17.12
C ALA A 32 -49.57 40.76 16.02
N GLY A 33 -49.58 40.35 14.75
CA GLY A 33 -50.01 41.19 13.63
C GLY A 33 -51.48 41.61 13.72
N VAL A 34 -52.37 40.67 14.08
CA VAL A 34 -53.78 40.97 14.32
C VAL A 34 -53.94 41.97 15.47
N LEU A 35 -53.32 41.73 16.61
CA LEU A 35 -53.35 42.63 17.78
C LEU A 35 -52.83 44.04 17.46
N SER A 36 -51.73 44.13 16.73
CA SER A 36 -51.15 45.39 16.28
C SER A 36 -52.09 46.17 15.37
N SER A 37 -52.75 45.52 14.42
CA SER A 37 -53.70 46.18 13.53
C SER A 37 -54.96 46.70 14.25
N LEU A 38 -55.47 45.95 15.24
CA LEU A 38 -56.60 46.35 16.06
C LEU A 38 -56.27 47.54 16.98
N TRP A 39 -55.06 47.54 17.60
CA TRP A 39 -54.70 48.53 18.60
C TRP A 39 -54.14 49.82 18.00
N MET A 40 -53.23 49.72 16.99
CA MET A 40 -52.58 50.90 16.39
C MET A 40 -53.42 51.54 15.28
N LEU A 41 -54.05 50.74 14.41
CA LEU A 41 -54.78 51.21 13.22
C LEU A 41 -56.27 51.31 13.44
N LYS A 42 -56.80 50.86 14.63
CA LYS A 42 -58.24 50.81 14.94
C LYS A 42 -59.05 50.22 13.80
N ALA A 43 -58.49 49.24 13.10
CA ALA A 43 -59.13 48.59 11.94
C ALA A 43 -60.33 47.78 12.42
N THR A 44 -61.55 48.20 12.03
CA THR A 44 -62.78 47.48 12.34
C THR A 44 -63.22 46.55 11.24
N ASP A 45 -62.70 46.75 10.01
CA ASP A 45 -62.98 45.92 8.85
C ASP A 45 -62.02 44.73 8.74
N TYR A 46 -62.58 43.54 8.46
CA TYR A 46 -61.78 42.31 8.30
C TYR A 46 -60.72 42.40 7.18
N ILE A 47 -61.04 43.11 6.09
CA ILE A 47 -60.09 43.34 4.98
C ILE A 47 -58.87 44.11 5.42
N ASN A 48 -59.10 45.16 6.21
CA ASN A 48 -58.03 46.02 6.75
C ASN A 48 -57.15 45.28 7.78
N VAL A 49 -57.73 44.43 8.65
CA VAL A 49 -57.00 43.57 9.57
C VAL A 49 -56.13 42.56 8.81
N LEU A 50 -56.67 41.96 7.77
CA LEU A 50 -55.98 40.99 6.93
C LEU A 50 -54.79 41.66 6.18
N LEU A 51 -55.05 42.84 5.56
CA LEU A 51 -54.09 43.54 4.70
C LEU A 51 -52.97 44.23 5.49
N TYR A 52 -53.26 44.83 6.64
CA TYR A 52 -52.29 45.60 7.45
C TYR A 52 -51.75 44.85 8.67
N GLY A 53 -52.38 43.72 9.07
CA GLY A 53 -51.96 42.93 10.22
C GLY A 53 -51.36 41.56 9.82
N VAL A 54 -52.20 40.72 9.21
CA VAL A 54 -51.86 39.31 8.90
C VAL A 54 -50.82 39.22 7.78
N LEU A 55 -51.04 39.92 6.68
CA LEU A 55 -50.20 39.85 5.50
C LEU A 55 -48.74 40.30 5.77
N PRO A 56 -48.46 41.44 6.38
CA PRO A 56 -47.09 41.86 6.70
C PRO A 56 -46.41 40.89 7.66
N ALA A 57 -47.13 40.41 8.70
CA ALA A 57 -46.57 39.45 9.65
C ALA A 57 -46.21 38.12 8.97
N PHE A 58 -47.06 37.62 8.07
CA PHE A 58 -46.78 36.43 7.27
C PHE A 58 -45.60 36.63 6.34
N LEU A 59 -45.48 37.76 5.64
CA LEU A 59 -44.37 38.04 4.75
C LEU A 59 -43.05 38.16 5.50
N ILE A 60 -43.02 38.77 6.66
CA ILE A 60 -41.81 38.86 7.51
C ILE A 60 -41.40 37.46 7.96
N TRP A 61 -42.36 36.63 8.42
CA TRP A 61 -42.06 35.26 8.80
C TRP A 61 -41.52 34.47 7.61
N LEU A 62 -42.16 34.62 6.43
CA LEU A 62 -41.73 33.92 5.21
C LEU A 62 -40.28 34.30 4.83
N CYS A 63 -39.92 35.58 4.92
CA CYS A 63 -38.55 36.00 4.64
C CYS A 63 -37.53 35.43 5.65
N VAL A 64 -37.85 35.42 6.94
CA VAL A 64 -36.95 34.89 7.97
C VAL A 64 -36.83 33.37 7.85
N PHE A 65 -37.97 32.68 7.77
CA PHE A 65 -38.00 31.22 7.60
C PHE A 65 -37.34 30.81 6.30
N GLY A 66 -37.61 31.47 5.18
CA GLY A 66 -37.00 31.21 3.89
C GLY A 66 -35.49 31.36 3.89
N THR A 67 -34.99 32.39 4.58
CA THR A 67 -33.52 32.59 4.73
C THR A 67 -32.88 31.45 5.53
N VAL A 68 -33.48 31.06 6.66
CA VAL A 68 -32.98 29.97 7.50
C VAL A 68 -33.06 28.62 6.78
N PHE A 69 -34.21 28.38 6.09
CA PHE A 69 -34.42 27.16 5.33
C PHE A 69 -33.43 27.05 4.16
N ASN A 70 -33.25 28.10 3.39
CA ASN A 70 -32.27 28.14 2.31
C ASN A 70 -30.83 27.87 2.81
N ARG A 71 -30.46 28.48 3.96
CA ARG A 71 -29.15 28.21 4.58
C ARG A 71 -29.00 26.74 5.01
N TYR A 72 -30.05 26.12 5.51
CA TYR A 72 -30.07 24.70 5.85
C TYR A 72 -29.93 23.82 4.61
N GLU A 73 -30.69 24.09 3.53
CA GLU A 73 -30.58 23.35 2.28
C GLU A 73 -29.18 23.46 1.66
N GLN A 74 -28.62 24.68 1.61
CA GLN A 74 -27.27 24.90 1.11
C GLN A 74 -26.22 24.12 1.93
N SER A 75 -26.36 24.10 3.27
CA SER A 75 -25.46 23.32 4.14
C SER A 75 -25.59 21.83 3.89
N THR A 76 -26.79 21.33 3.67
CA THR A 76 -27.03 19.91 3.41
C THR A 76 -26.52 19.51 2.04
N ALA A 77 -26.80 20.29 1.00
CA ALA A 77 -26.27 20.09 -0.34
C ALA A 77 -24.75 20.11 -0.37
N ALA A 78 -24.13 21.09 0.33
CA ALA A 78 -22.70 21.21 0.44
C ALA A 78 -22.06 20.02 1.21
N LYS A 79 -22.77 19.40 2.17
CA LYS A 79 -22.31 18.18 2.83
C LYS A 79 -22.37 16.99 1.86
N LEU A 80 -23.49 16.80 1.17
CA LEU A 80 -23.64 15.70 0.21
C LEU A 80 -22.58 15.74 -0.90
N SER A 81 -22.31 16.94 -1.46
CA SER A 81 -21.25 17.10 -2.47
C SER A 81 -19.86 16.82 -1.89
N TRP A 82 -19.61 17.23 -0.64
CA TRP A 82 -18.35 16.94 0.05
C TRP A 82 -18.15 15.45 0.31
N ASP A 83 -19.20 14.76 0.77
CA ASP A 83 -19.15 13.32 1.03
C ASP A 83 -18.92 12.54 -0.27
N ALA A 84 -19.54 12.97 -1.40
CA ALA A 84 -19.30 12.38 -2.71
C ALA A 84 -17.86 12.58 -3.20
N GLU A 85 -17.30 13.79 -3.05
CA GLU A 85 -15.91 14.11 -3.40
C GLU A 85 -14.91 13.32 -2.53
N LYS A 86 -15.20 13.19 -1.23
CA LYS A 86 -14.41 12.37 -0.29
C LYS A 86 -14.35 10.92 -0.76
N GLU A 87 -15.48 10.33 -1.11
CA GLU A 87 -15.55 8.94 -1.57
C GLU A 87 -14.83 8.75 -2.92
N GLN A 88 -14.98 9.70 -3.83
CA GLN A 88 -14.24 9.67 -5.09
C GLN A 88 -12.74 9.74 -4.84
N THR A 89 -12.27 10.68 -4.02
CA THR A 89 -10.85 10.82 -3.68
C THR A 89 -10.32 9.54 -3.01
N LYS A 90 -11.11 8.94 -2.11
CA LYS A 90 -10.75 7.65 -1.49
C LYS A 90 -10.57 6.56 -2.53
N THR A 91 -11.49 6.46 -3.47
CA THR A 91 -11.43 5.47 -4.55
C THR A 91 -10.19 5.68 -5.44
N GLU A 92 -9.86 6.92 -5.77
CA GLU A 92 -8.66 7.25 -6.55
C GLU A 92 -7.38 6.82 -5.83
N TRP A 93 -7.29 7.06 -4.51
CA TRP A 93 -6.16 6.60 -3.69
C TRP A 93 -6.10 5.08 -3.55
N GLN A 94 -7.25 4.40 -3.47
CA GLN A 94 -7.30 2.94 -3.50
C GLN A 94 -6.79 2.40 -4.85
N HIS A 95 -7.18 2.98 -5.96
CA HIS A 95 -6.63 2.60 -7.26
C HIS A 95 -5.13 2.86 -7.36
N TRP A 96 -4.65 3.98 -6.84
CA TRP A 96 -3.23 4.30 -6.83
C TRP A 96 -2.41 3.32 -5.99
N SER A 97 -2.88 2.99 -4.79
CA SER A 97 -2.16 2.10 -3.85
C SER A 97 -2.18 0.63 -4.29
N ARG A 98 -3.21 0.21 -5.03
CA ARG A 98 -3.38 -1.15 -5.56
C ARG A 98 -2.67 -1.39 -6.87
N ARG A 99 -1.98 -0.40 -7.41
CA ARG A 99 -1.17 -0.62 -8.61
C ARG A 99 -0.10 -1.66 -8.33
N GLN A 100 0.02 -2.62 -9.27
CA GLN A 100 0.95 -3.73 -9.18
C GLN A 100 1.99 -3.67 -10.28
N LEU A 101 3.10 -4.33 -10.04
CA LEU A 101 4.02 -4.76 -11.09
C LEU A 101 3.85 -6.27 -11.24
N ALA A 102 3.73 -6.75 -12.47
CA ALA A 102 3.66 -8.17 -12.76
C ALA A 102 5.07 -8.76 -12.74
N VAL A 103 5.27 -9.80 -11.96
CA VAL A 103 6.51 -10.56 -11.93
C VAL A 103 6.34 -11.79 -12.83
N VAL A 104 7.15 -11.90 -13.88
CA VAL A 104 7.09 -12.99 -14.86
C VAL A 104 8.27 -13.95 -14.76
N GLY A 105 9.26 -13.64 -13.96
CA GLY A 105 10.40 -14.50 -13.63
C GLY A 105 11.02 -14.11 -12.30
N ASN A 106 11.39 -15.09 -11.49
CA ASN A 106 12.03 -14.86 -10.18
C ASN A 106 13.08 -15.95 -9.94
N VAL A 107 14.32 -15.51 -9.67
CA VAL A 107 15.45 -16.36 -9.35
C VAL A 107 16.01 -15.93 -7.99
N LEU A 108 16.18 -16.87 -7.08
CA LEU A 108 16.69 -16.63 -5.75
C LEU A 108 17.84 -17.60 -5.43
N PHE A 109 18.99 -17.06 -5.08
CA PHE A 109 20.09 -17.80 -4.48
C PHE A 109 20.16 -17.44 -3.01
N SER A 110 20.03 -18.44 -2.16
CA SER A 110 19.97 -18.29 -0.70
C SER A 110 20.95 -19.22 0.01
N PRO A 111 21.11 -19.09 1.34
CA PRO A 111 21.90 -20.04 2.13
C PRO A 111 21.29 -21.45 2.23
N GLU A 112 20.03 -21.61 1.84
CA GLU A 112 19.34 -22.92 1.83
C GLU A 112 19.21 -23.45 0.40
N GLU A 113 19.45 -24.74 0.21
CA GLU A 113 19.34 -25.41 -1.09
C GLU A 113 17.93 -25.28 -1.70
N LYS A 114 16.91 -25.37 -0.85
CA LYS A 114 15.51 -25.32 -1.26
C LYS A 114 14.91 -23.89 -1.24
N GLY A 115 15.74 -22.86 -1.01
CA GLY A 115 15.25 -21.47 -0.99
C GLY A 115 14.11 -21.27 0.02
N MET A 116 13.03 -20.62 -0.40
CA MET A 116 11.87 -20.35 0.45
C MET A 116 11.09 -21.61 0.86
N GLU A 117 11.17 -22.71 0.11
CA GLU A 117 10.51 -23.96 0.47
C GLU A 117 10.96 -24.47 1.84
N ALA A 118 12.23 -24.23 2.21
CA ALA A 118 12.75 -24.61 3.53
C ALA A 118 12.04 -23.86 4.68
N LEU A 119 11.44 -22.69 4.42
CA LEU A 119 10.74 -21.89 5.40
C LEU A 119 9.22 -22.17 5.44
N LEU A 120 8.69 -22.75 4.38
CA LEU A 120 7.25 -23.08 4.24
C LEU A 120 6.89 -24.44 4.85
N GLY A 121 7.88 -25.28 5.16
CA GLY A 121 7.69 -26.60 5.79
C GLY A 121 7.23 -26.54 7.26
N ASP A 122 7.11 -27.72 7.85
CA ASP A 122 6.77 -27.85 9.27
C ASP A 122 7.76 -27.08 10.15
N PHE A 123 7.26 -26.48 11.23
CA PHE A 123 8.08 -25.66 12.15
C PHE A 123 9.34 -26.37 12.66
N LYS A 124 9.29 -27.69 12.80
CA LYS A 124 10.43 -28.52 13.29
C LYS A 124 11.57 -28.62 12.28
N ASP A 125 11.26 -28.46 11.00
CA ASP A 125 12.21 -28.62 9.89
C ASP A 125 12.77 -27.28 9.41
N VAL A 126 12.25 -26.16 9.93
CA VAL A 126 12.69 -24.82 9.55
C VAL A 126 14.08 -24.54 10.10
N PRO A 127 15.05 -24.14 9.25
CA PRO A 127 16.41 -23.82 9.68
C PRO A 127 16.42 -22.62 10.67
N ALA A 128 17.25 -22.69 11.69
CA ALA A 128 17.31 -21.68 12.75
C ALA A 128 18.74 -21.13 12.92
N TYR A 129 18.99 -19.96 12.34
CA TYR A 129 20.30 -19.27 12.37
C TYR A 129 20.19 -17.77 12.65
N PRO A 130 19.52 -17.33 13.72
CA PRO A 130 19.09 -15.93 13.87
C PRO A 130 20.22 -14.91 14.00
N LYS A 131 21.44 -15.34 14.34
CA LYS A 131 22.60 -14.44 14.57
C LYS A 131 23.81 -14.78 13.72
N LYS A 132 23.70 -15.79 12.86
CA LYS A 132 24.83 -16.30 12.08
C LYS A 132 24.69 -15.89 10.62
N ALA A 133 25.58 -15.02 10.17
CA ALA A 133 25.71 -14.74 8.73
C ALA A 133 26.15 -16.02 7.99
N ARG A 134 25.49 -16.33 6.89
CA ARG A 134 25.64 -17.56 6.11
C ARG A 134 26.03 -17.24 4.68
N SER A 135 26.89 -18.07 4.10
CA SER A 135 27.19 -18.01 2.67
C SER A 135 26.07 -18.62 1.85
N LEU A 136 26.04 -18.29 0.57
CA LEU A 136 25.20 -19.01 -0.40
C LEU A 136 25.44 -20.52 -0.30
N PHE A 137 24.39 -21.31 -0.50
CA PHE A 137 24.48 -22.75 -0.59
C PHE A 137 25.38 -23.15 -1.77
N ASP A 138 25.13 -22.60 -2.95
CA ASP A 138 25.98 -22.72 -4.11
C ASP A 138 27.16 -21.75 -4.01
N SER A 139 28.39 -22.27 -3.94
CA SER A 139 29.58 -21.43 -3.98
C SER A 139 29.79 -20.85 -5.38
N LEU A 140 29.25 -19.66 -5.59
CA LEU A 140 29.38 -18.91 -6.85
C LEU A 140 30.65 -18.05 -6.79
N HIS A 141 31.72 -18.50 -7.41
CA HIS A 141 33.04 -17.86 -7.31
C HIS A 141 33.28 -16.75 -8.35
N ASN A 142 32.39 -16.59 -9.34
CA ASN A 142 32.58 -15.64 -10.42
C ASN A 142 31.25 -15.05 -10.87
N TYR A 143 31.17 -13.71 -11.01
CA TYR A 143 29.99 -13.01 -11.52
C TYR A 143 29.54 -13.48 -12.90
N SER A 144 30.45 -13.82 -13.81
CA SER A 144 30.08 -14.35 -15.13
C SER A 144 29.30 -15.67 -15.03
N SER A 145 29.73 -16.59 -14.15
CA SER A 145 29.01 -17.84 -13.91
C SER A 145 27.66 -17.59 -13.22
N LEU A 146 27.61 -16.64 -12.30
CA LEU A 146 26.36 -16.23 -11.64
C LEU A 146 25.36 -15.69 -12.65
N MET A 147 25.77 -14.74 -13.50
CA MET A 147 24.89 -14.14 -14.51
C MET A 147 24.38 -15.20 -15.52
N SER A 148 25.24 -16.14 -15.91
CA SER A 148 24.84 -17.26 -16.78
C SER A 148 23.81 -18.18 -16.11
N LYS A 149 23.95 -18.44 -14.79
CA LYS A 149 22.95 -19.27 -14.06
C LYS A 149 21.62 -18.52 -13.92
N ILE A 150 21.64 -17.22 -13.60
CA ILE A 150 20.44 -16.37 -13.55
C ILE A 150 19.72 -16.45 -14.88
N ASP A 151 20.45 -16.19 -15.96
CA ASP A 151 19.89 -16.18 -17.30
C ASP A 151 19.28 -17.53 -17.69
N LEU A 152 19.97 -18.65 -17.39
CA LEU A 152 19.45 -19.96 -17.65
C LEU A 152 18.11 -20.24 -16.93
N GLN A 153 18.01 -19.85 -15.65
CA GLN A 153 16.80 -20.03 -14.86
C GLN A 153 15.67 -19.11 -15.33
N LEU A 154 15.96 -17.86 -15.71
CA LEU A 154 14.96 -16.97 -16.29
C LEU A 154 14.48 -17.44 -17.65
N GLU A 155 15.35 -17.96 -18.50
CA GLU A 155 14.99 -18.53 -19.81
C GLU A 155 14.11 -19.79 -19.67
N GLN A 156 14.29 -20.56 -18.58
CA GLN A 156 13.41 -21.71 -18.27
C GLN A 156 12.01 -21.26 -17.82
N GLN A 157 11.91 -20.14 -17.08
CA GLN A 157 10.64 -19.61 -16.59
C GLN A 157 9.89 -18.84 -17.68
N TYR A 158 10.61 -18.03 -18.46
CA TYR A 158 10.06 -17.28 -19.57
C TYR A 158 10.96 -17.34 -20.81
N PRO A 159 10.72 -18.30 -21.72
CA PRO A 159 11.53 -18.47 -22.92
C PRO A 159 11.57 -17.23 -23.79
N HIS A 160 12.74 -16.91 -24.31
CA HIS A 160 12.99 -15.74 -25.18
C HIS A 160 12.77 -14.38 -24.53
N TYR A 161 12.77 -14.26 -23.19
CA TYR A 161 12.58 -13.00 -22.47
C TYR A 161 13.56 -11.90 -22.90
N ARG A 162 14.78 -12.27 -23.34
CA ARG A 162 15.81 -11.34 -23.77
C ARG A 162 15.38 -10.41 -24.91
N TYR A 163 14.50 -10.86 -25.82
CA TYR A 163 14.00 -10.03 -26.92
C TYR A 163 13.06 -8.92 -26.45
N LEU A 164 12.49 -9.08 -25.26
CA LEU A 164 11.58 -8.12 -24.67
C LEU A 164 12.25 -7.30 -23.55
N LEU A 165 13.52 -7.62 -23.21
CA LEU A 165 14.25 -6.98 -22.13
C LEU A 165 14.63 -5.55 -22.56
N ASN A 166 14.14 -4.56 -21.79
CA ASN A 166 14.33 -3.14 -22.07
C ASN A 166 15.45 -2.52 -21.22
N SER A 167 15.52 -2.88 -19.93
CA SER A 167 16.49 -2.32 -18.99
C SER A 167 16.88 -3.31 -17.90
N ILE A 168 18.05 -3.08 -17.31
CA ILE A 168 18.57 -3.87 -16.19
C ILE A 168 18.89 -2.92 -15.04
N TYR A 169 18.29 -3.16 -13.89
CA TYR A 169 18.54 -2.45 -12.65
C TYR A 169 19.30 -3.34 -11.68
N VAL A 170 20.39 -2.80 -11.11
CA VAL A 170 21.21 -3.52 -10.15
C VAL A 170 21.14 -2.83 -8.80
N LEU A 171 20.67 -3.56 -7.80
CA LEU A 171 20.59 -3.10 -6.43
C LEU A 171 21.79 -3.65 -5.66
N GLN A 172 22.62 -2.76 -5.12
CA GLN A 172 23.81 -3.10 -4.34
C GLN A 172 23.97 -2.17 -3.15
N ALA A 173 24.59 -2.65 -2.08
CA ALA A 173 24.91 -1.86 -0.91
C ALA A 173 25.80 -0.65 -1.25
N SER A 174 25.62 0.43 -0.51
CA SER A 174 26.37 1.67 -0.68
C SER A 174 27.88 1.44 -0.64
N GLY A 175 28.60 1.96 -1.63
CA GLY A 175 30.05 1.81 -1.73
C GLY A 175 30.57 0.51 -2.38
N ARG A 176 29.67 -0.37 -2.83
CA ARG A 176 30.02 -1.64 -3.48
C ARG A 176 29.83 -1.65 -5.01
N PHE A 177 29.92 -0.50 -5.67
CA PHE A 177 29.87 -0.47 -7.14
C PHE A 177 31.04 -1.24 -7.75
N ASP A 178 30.84 -2.55 -7.96
CA ASP A 178 31.88 -3.38 -8.56
C ASP A 178 31.75 -3.33 -10.09
N LYS A 179 32.79 -2.78 -10.74
CA LYS A 179 32.90 -2.78 -12.20
C LYS A 179 32.79 -4.18 -12.79
N LYS A 180 33.26 -5.22 -12.06
CA LYS A 180 33.23 -6.60 -12.53
C LYS A 180 31.81 -7.16 -12.62
N SER A 181 30.91 -6.80 -11.70
CA SER A 181 29.50 -7.21 -11.77
C SER A 181 28.82 -6.57 -12.96
N ASN A 182 29.04 -5.25 -13.18
CA ASN A 182 28.46 -4.54 -14.32
C ASN A 182 29.00 -5.02 -15.67
N GLU A 183 30.29 -5.33 -15.75
CA GLU A 183 30.90 -5.93 -16.94
C GLU A 183 30.33 -7.32 -17.22
N ALA A 184 30.13 -8.17 -16.20
CA ALA A 184 29.52 -9.47 -16.37
C ALA A 184 28.05 -9.40 -16.83
N ILE A 185 27.29 -8.42 -16.31
CA ILE A 185 25.91 -8.17 -16.72
C ILE A 185 25.88 -7.71 -18.19
N PHE A 186 26.71 -6.75 -18.55
CA PHE A 186 26.81 -6.26 -19.93
C PHE A 186 27.19 -7.39 -20.89
N GLN A 187 28.17 -8.23 -20.53
CA GLN A 187 28.57 -9.38 -21.35
C GLN A 187 27.44 -10.42 -21.52
N GLN A 188 26.54 -10.57 -20.55
CA GLN A 188 25.47 -11.55 -20.58
C GLN A 188 24.26 -11.10 -21.42
N TRP A 189 23.84 -9.82 -21.26
CA TRP A 189 22.60 -9.30 -21.86
C TRP A 189 22.79 -8.19 -22.90
N ASP A 190 24.02 -7.72 -23.12
CA ASP A 190 24.35 -6.61 -24.05
C ASP A 190 23.60 -5.30 -23.71
N LEU A 191 23.24 -5.12 -22.42
CA LEU A 191 22.60 -3.94 -21.86
C LEU A 191 23.44 -3.36 -20.73
N VAL A 192 23.56 -2.01 -20.72
CA VAL A 192 24.27 -1.31 -19.66
C VAL A 192 23.36 -1.25 -18.43
N PRO A 193 23.78 -1.84 -17.29
CA PRO A 193 22.96 -1.81 -16.09
C PRO A 193 22.95 -0.43 -15.42
N GLU A 194 21.80 -0.04 -14.87
CA GLU A 194 21.67 1.10 -13.98
C GLU A 194 21.77 0.60 -12.53
N THR A 195 22.67 1.22 -11.74
CA THR A 195 22.95 0.75 -10.38
C THR A 195 22.35 1.69 -9.34
N PHE A 196 21.65 1.10 -8.36
CA PHE A 196 21.01 1.80 -7.26
C PHE A 196 21.41 1.20 -5.92
N ASN A 197 21.36 2.02 -4.86
CA ASN A 197 21.63 1.61 -3.48
C ASN A 197 20.36 1.46 -2.63
N SER A 198 19.18 1.71 -3.22
CA SER A 198 17.89 1.58 -2.56
C SER A 198 16.81 1.15 -3.56
N ILE A 199 15.65 0.76 -3.05
CA ILE A 199 14.50 0.35 -3.85
C ILE A 199 13.66 1.55 -4.32
N GLU A 200 13.91 2.76 -3.82
CA GLU A 200 13.11 3.95 -4.13
C GLU A 200 12.92 4.22 -5.64
N PRO A 201 13.96 4.10 -6.50
CA PRO A 201 13.78 4.29 -7.94
C PRO A 201 12.77 3.33 -8.57
N LEU A 202 12.62 2.13 -7.99
CA LEU A 202 11.65 1.14 -8.48
C LEU A 202 10.20 1.56 -8.19
N GLN A 203 9.98 2.39 -7.17
CA GLN A 203 8.64 2.90 -6.87
C GLN A 203 8.08 3.77 -8.01
N SER A 204 8.94 4.45 -8.76
CA SER A 204 8.51 5.23 -9.92
C SER A 204 7.94 4.38 -11.06
N LEU A 205 8.28 3.09 -11.11
CA LEU A 205 7.78 2.17 -12.14
C LEU A 205 6.25 1.95 -12.04
N TYR A 206 5.68 2.07 -10.83
CA TYR A 206 4.22 1.98 -10.65
C TYR A 206 3.46 3.14 -11.30
N ASP A 207 4.11 4.29 -11.46
CA ASP A 207 3.52 5.51 -12.02
C ASP A 207 4.00 5.79 -13.45
N SER A 208 4.98 5.01 -13.95
CA SER A 208 5.50 5.18 -15.30
C SER A 208 4.45 4.75 -16.33
N ASN A 209 4.27 5.62 -17.32
CA ASN A 209 3.48 5.30 -18.51
C ASN A 209 4.29 4.50 -19.55
N ASP A 210 5.58 4.26 -19.31
CA ASP A 210 6.46 3.47 -20.18
C ASP A 210 6.11 1.99 -20.04
N LYS A 211 5.13 1.59 -20.83
CA LYS A 211 4.47 0.28 -20.80
C LYS A 211 5.18 -0.79 -21.64
N TYR A 212 6.38 -0.51 -22.13
CA TYR A 212 6.99 -1.34 -23.16
C TYR A 212 8.28 -2.01 -22.66
N GLY A 213 8.21 -3.33 -22.53
CA GLY A 213 9.35 -4.19 -22.28
C GLY A 213 9.49 -4.69 -20.84
N LEU A 214 10.29 -5.73 -20.72
CA LEU A 214 10.67 -6.32 -19.44
C LEU A 214 11.78 -5.51 -18.79
N ILE A 215 11.76 -5.43 -17.47
CA ILE A 215 12.82 -4.88 -16.65
C ILE A 215 13.40 -6.02 -15.81
N LEU A 216 14.71 -6.21 -15.90
CA LEU A 216 15.43 -7.16 -15.04
C LEU A 216 15.99 -6.43 -13.83
N ILE A 217 15.56 -6.81 -12.64
CA ILE A 217 16.09 -6.30 -11.37
C ILE A 217 16.99 -7.36 -10.77
N ILE A 218 18.28 -7.06 -10.62
CA ILE A 218 19.25 -7.92 -9.96
C ILE A 218 19.60 -7.31 -8.61
N CYS A 219 19.43 -8.02 -7.52
CA CYS A 219 19.83 -7.59 -6.20
C CYS A 219 21.00 -8.44 -5.71
N LEU A 220 22.13 -7.79 -5.41
CA LEU A 220 23.37 -8.44 -5.01
C LEU A 220 23.70 -8.11 -3.55
N GLN A 221 23.62 -9.11 -2.68
CA GLN A 221 24.11 -9.07 -1.31
C GLN A 221 25.10 -10.22 -1.12
N ASP A 222 26.32 -10.00 -1.57
CA ASP A 222 27.44 -10.93 -1.46
C ASP A 222 28.51 -10.44 -0.48
N TRP A 223 29.37 -11.34 -0.02
CA TRP A 223 30.47 -10.96 0.83
C TRP A 223 31.64 -10.41 0.01
N SER A 224 32.02 -9.16 0.28
CA SER A 224 33.30 -8.67 -0.24
C SER A 224 34.44 -9.25 0.57
N LEU A 225 35.59 -9.40 -0.08
CA LEU A 225 36.84 -9.90 0.55
C LEU A 225 37.27 -9.05 1.76
N PHE A 226 36.81 -7.80 1.85
CA PHE A 226 37.28 -6.81 2.81
C PHE A 226 36.25 -6.37 3.85
N SER A 227 34.98 -6.80 3.74
CA SER A 227 33.97 -6.43 4.72
C SER A 227 33.68 -7.53 5.73
N PRO A 228 33.40 -7.18 7.01
CA PRO A 228 32.98 -8.16 7.99
C PRO A 228 31.67 -8.84 7.51
N LYS A 229 31.59 -10.14 7.75
CA LYS A 229 30.43 -10.97 7.42
C LYS A 229 29.29 -10.69 8.39
N GLN A 230 28.65 -9.53 8.25
CA GLN A 230 27.59 -9.07 9.14
C GLN A 230 26.21 -9.56 8.72
N ALA A 231 25.99 -9.74 7.43
CA ALA A 231 24.74 -10.21 6.86
C ALA A 231 24.97 -11.48 6.02
N SER A 232 23.92 -12.27 5.82
CA SER A 232 23.99 -13.46 4.97
C SER A 232 24.07 -13.09 3.50
N GLU A 233 24.71 -13.93 2.70
CA GLU A 233 24.73 -13.77 1.25
C GLU A 233 23.41 -14.22 0.67
N ILE A 234 22.79 -13.35 -0.10
CA ILE A 234 21.55 -13.62 -0.81
C ILE A 234 21.60 -12.83 -2.12
N ILE A 235 21.19 -13.46 -3.21
CA ILE A 235 21.15 -12.83 -4.53
C ILE A 235 19.79 -13.13 -5.14
N SER A 236 19.17 -12.13 -5.74
CA SER A 236 17.93 -12.32 -6.48
C SER A 236 17.95 -11.66 -7.84
N ALA A 237 17.18 -12.20 -8.76
CA ALA A 237 16.93 -11.61 -10.05
C ALA A 237 15.45 -11.76 -10.41
N GLN A 238 14.79 -10.66 -10.75
CA GLN A 238 13.36 -10.62 -11.03
C GLN A 238 13.10 -9.98 -12.40
N LEU A 239 12.28 -10.62 -13.21
CA LEU A 239 11.72 -10.02 -14.41
C LEU A 239 10.38 -9.40 -14.06
N ILE A 240 10.29 -8.08 -14.19
CA ILE A 240 9.08 -7.33 -13.90
C ILE A 240 8.57 -6.58 -15.13
N VAL A 241 7.28 -6.34 -15.14
CA VAL A 241 6.61 -5.62 -16.24
C VAL A 241 5.31 -4.99 -15.74
N SER A 242 4.76 -4.03 -16.50
CA SER A 242 3.42 -3.52 -16.20
C SER A 242 2.35 -4.60 -16.42
N PRO A 243 1.30 -4.68 -15.59
CA PRO A 243 0.23 -5.66 -15.74
C PRO A 243 -0.44 -5.61 -17.11
N ASP A 244 -0.67 -4.40 -17.63
CA ASP A 244 -1.27 -4.20 -18.97
C ASP A 244 -0.44 -4.86 -20.07
N TYR A 245 0.89 -4.70 -20.03
CA TYR A 245 1.78 -5.30 -21.02
C TYR A 245 1.86 -6.83 -20.86
N ALA A 246 1.92 -7.32 -19.61
CA ALA A 246 1.87 -8.74 -19.33
C ALA A 246 0.62 -9.39 -19.93
N HIS A 247 -0.54 -8.76 -19.75
CA HIS A 247 -1.81 -9.23 -20.29
C HIS A 247 -1.83 -9.18 -21.84
N GLN A 248 -1.37 -8.06 -22.43
CA GLN A 248 -1.32 -7.90 -23.90
C GLN A 248 -0.44 -8.95 -24.58
N GLN A 249 0.67 -9.32 -23.95
CA GLN A 249 1.62 -10.32 -24.47
C GLN A 249 1.32 -11.74 -23.97
N ALA A 250 0.23 -11.95 -23.22
CA ALA A 250 -0.12 -13.22 -22.60
C ALA A 250 1.06 -13.88 -21.83
N MET A 251 1.79 -13.06 -21.06
CA MET A 251 2.95 -13.52 -20.29
C MET A 251 2.53 -14.38 -19.11
N PRO A 252 3.32 -15.41 -18.74
CA PRO A 252 3.08 -16.17 -17.52
C PRO A 252 3.44 -15.31 -16.30
N VAL A 253 2.44 -14.79 -15.63
CA VAL A 253 2.64 -14.02 -14.37
C VAL A 253 2.71 -15.00 -13.22
N ILE A 254 3.74 -14.89 -12.39
CA ILE A 254 3.95 -15.74 -11.20
C ILE A 254 3.52 -15.06 -9.90
N ALA A 255 3.50 -13.73 -9.87
CA ALA A 255 3.00 -12.96 -8.74
C ALA A 255 2.76 -11.49 -9.12
N GLY A 256 1.93 -10.79 -8.36
CA GLY A 256 1.75 -9.35 -8.38
C GLY A 256 2.49 -8.67 -7.23
N LEU A 257 3.36 -7.72 -7.52
CA LEU A 257 4.06 -6.92 -6.51
C LEU A 257 3.30 -5.62 -6.30
N ASN A 258 2.62 -5.47 -5.18
CA ASN A 258 1.89 -4.25 -4.85
C ASN A 258 2.84 -3.10 -4.51
N ARG A 259 2.30 -1.89 -4.57
CA ARG A 259 3.04 -0.68 -4.19
C ARG A 259 3.53 -0.77 -2.74
N ILE A 260 4.82 -0.56 -2.55
CA ILE A 260 5.46 -0.58 -1.24
C ILE A 260 5.02 0.63 -0.43
N MET A 261 4.57 0.40 0.79
CA MET A 261 4.23 1.46 1.75
C MET A 261 5.36 1.65 2.75
N PRO A 262 6.03 2.80 2.80
CA PRO A 262 6.98 3.10 3.85
C PRO A 262 6.31 3.17 5.23
N LEU A 263 6.99 2.70 6.28
CA LEU A 263 6.55 2.82 7.67
C LEU A 263 7.10 4.08 8.33
N GLU A 264 6.28 4.73 9.14
CA GLU A 264 6.71 5.88 9.96
C GLU A 264 7.17 5.43 11.35
N PRO A 265 8.24 6.04 11.88
CA PRO A 265 8.67 5.77 13.24
C PRO A 265 7.56 6.09 14.25
N GLY A 266 7.14 5.09 15.02
CA GLY A 266 6.08 5.24 16.02
C GLY A 266 4.64 5.22 15.49
N GLY A 267 4.44 5.15 14.16
CA GLY A 267 3.12 5.14 13.51
C GLY A 267 2.58 3.76 13.13
N PHE A 268 3.17 2.66 13.61
CA PHE A 268 2.90 1.31 13.12
C PHE A 268 1.40 0.94 13.05
N THR A 269 0.63 1.28 14.09
CA THR A 269 -0.82 1.00 14.11
C THR A 269 -1.59 1.81 13.08
N SER A 270 -1.28 3.10 12.93
CA SER A 270 -1.92 3.96 11.93
C SER A 270 -1.55 3.53 10.51
N ASP A 271 -0.29 3.14 10.31
CA ASP A 271 0.22 2.69 9.02
C ASP A 271 -0.43 1.36 8.60
N LEU A 272 -0.58 0.39 9.53
CA LEU A 272 -1.32 -0.83 9.25
C LEU A 272 -2.80 -0.58 8.92
N ASN A 273 -3.46 0.35 9.63
CA ASN A 273 -4.84 0.72 9.31
C ASN A 273 -4.94 1.30 7.90
N MET A 274 -4.07 2.25 7.57
CA MET A 274 -3.99 2.84 6.23
C MET A 274 -3.70 1.77 5.18
N PHE A 275 -2.74 0.89 5.45
CA PHE A 275 -2.38 -0.19 4.53
C PHE A 275 -3.59 -1.08 4.21
N PHE A 276 -4.29 -1.61 5.22
CA PHE A 276 -5.44 -2.48 5.01
C PHE A 276 -6.64 -1.75 4.38
N GLU A 277 -6.83 -0.48 4.66
CA GLU A 277 -7.91 0.32 4.06
C GLU A 277 -7.70 0.56 2.57
N TYR A 278 -6.45 0.74 2.13
CA TYR A 278 -6.15 1.17 0.76
C TYR A 278 -5.54 0.08 -0.12
N SER A 279 -4.73 -0.85 0.41
CA SER A 279 -4.01 -1.86 -0.40
C SER A 279 -4.90 -2.93 -1.04
N GLY A 280 -6.12 -3.12 -0.53
CA GLY A 280 -7.00 -4.22 -0.95
C GLY A 280 -6.67 -5.57 -0.29
N ALA A 281 -5.70 -5.61 0.62
CA ALA A 281 -5.43 -6.80 1.43
C ALA A 281 -6.62 -7.11 2.34
N ASP A 282 -7.13 -8.33 2.25
CA ASP A 282 -8.13 -8.83 3.19
C ASP A 282 -7.43 -9.44 4.40
N LYS A 283 -7.63 -8.83 5.57
CA LYS A 283 -7.02 -9.27 6.83
C LYS A 283 -7.33 -10.73 7.15
N ASP A 284 -8.56 -11.16 6.88
CA ASP A 284 -9.05 -12.47 7.29
C ASP A 284 -8.62 -13.60 6.34
N SER A 285 -8.19 -13.24 5.12
CA SER A 285 -7.70 -14.19 4.13
C SER A 285 -6.17 -14.37 4.14
N LEU A 286 -5.44 -13.51 4.86
CA LEU A 286 -3.98 -13.57 4.94
C LEU A 286 -3.51 -14.75 5.79
N GLU A 287 -2.93 -15.76 5.14
CA GLU A 287 -2.36 -16.94 5.80
C GLU A 287 -0.86 -16.76 6.13
N TYR A 288 -0.16 -15.96 5.36
CA TYR A 288 1.30 -15.80 5.46
C TYR A 288 1.69 -14.35 5.76
N ILE A 289 2.27 -14.14 6.93
CA ILE A 289 2.82 -12.85 7.35
C ILE A 289 4.31 -13.02 7.62
N TRP A 290 5.13 -12.30 6.90
CA TRP A 290 6.58 -12.38 6.95
C TRP A 290 7.18 -11.16 7.62
N ILE A 291 8.17 -11.39 8.47
CA ILE A 291 8.90 -10.34 9.16
C ILE A 291 10.38 -10.41 8.80
N SER A 292 10.97 -9.26 8.53
CA SER A 292 12.42 -9.08 8.39
C SER A 292 12.88 -7.81 9.11
N GLY A 293 14.09 -7.80 9.62
CA GLY A 293 14.70 -6.70 10.36
C GLY A 293 14.54 -6.84 11.88
N ASN A 294 13.83 -5.92 12.53
CA ASN A 294 13.62 -5.92 13.98
C ASN A 294 12.48 -6.87 14.39
N THR A 295 12.70 -8.17 14.30
CA THR A 295 11.68 -9.21 14.44
C THR A 295 10.96 -9.17 15.80
N GLU A 296 11.68 -8.97 16.92
CA GLU A 296 11.07 -9.02 18.26
C GLU A 296 10.05 -7.89 18.48
N LYS A 297 10.43 -6.66 18.09
CA LYS A 297 9.53 -5.50 18.22
C LYS A 297 8.37 -5.62 17.25
N THR A 298 8.62 -5.94 16.00
CA THR A 298 7.59 -6.08 14.96
C THR A 298 6.56 -7.13 15.35
N THR A 299 6.98 -8.27 15.92
CA THR A 299 6.07 -9.31 16.45
C THR A 299 5.16 -8.74 17.54
N THR A 300 5.73 -7.98 18.48
CA THR A 300 4.96 -7.37 19.57
C THR A 300 3.95 -6.36 19.04
N ASP A 301 4.36 -5.50 18.10
CA ASP A 301 3.52 -4.47 17.50
C ASP A 301 2.34 -5.11 16.71
N ILE A 302 2.60 -6.20 15.96
CA ILE A 302 1.55 -6.96 15.24
C ILE A 302 0.56 -7.58 16.21
N MET A 303 1.04 -8.23 17.29
CA MET A 303 0.16 -8.84 18.28
C MET A 303 -0.71 -7.80 18.98
N GLN A 304 -0.17 -6.64 19.33
CA GLN A 304 -0.92 -5.53 19.91
C GLN A 304 -1.98 -5.01 18.93
N TYR A 305 -1.61 -4.82 17.66
CA TYR A 305 -2.52 -4.41 16.62
C TYR A 305 -3.66 -5.42 16.41
N ALA A 306 -3.35 -6.70 16.30
CA ALA A 306 -4.32 -7.77 16.09
C ALA A 306 -5.33 -7.83 17.24
N ASN A 307 -4.87 -7.75 18.48
CA ASN A 307 -5.73 -7.74 19.65
C ASN A 307 -6.63 -6.50 19.71
N GLY A 308 -6.10 -5.32 19.38
CA GLY A 308 -6.87 -4.07 19.37
C GLY A 308 -7.90 -3.95 18.25
N ASN A 309 -7.65 -4.59 17.11
CA ASN A 309 -8.47 -4.51 15.89
C ASN A 309 -9.26 -5.79 15.57
N GLN A 310 -9.32 -6.74 16.50
CA GLN A 310 -10.02 -8.03 16.35
C GLN A 310 -9.56 -8.80 15.08
N TRP A 311 -8.28 -8.69 14.73
CA TRP A 311 -7.72 -9.41 13.62
C TRP A 311 -7.39 -10.83 14.03
N SER A 312 -8.08 -11.80 13.43
CA SER A 312 -7.84 -13.23 13.67
C SER A 312 -6.57 -13.66 12.94
N LEU A 313 -5.45 -13.67 13.65
CA LEU A 313 -4.20 -14.17 13.09
C LEU A 313 -4.31 -15.69 12.81
N PRO A 314 -3.64 -16.22 11.77
CA PRO A 314 -3.62 -17.65 11.46
C PRO A 314 -3.20 -18.49 12.68
N GLU A 315 -3.93 -19.56 12.99
CA GLU A 315 -3.69 -20.38 14.18
C GLU A 315 -2.33 -21.09 14.14
N ASN A 316 -1.93 -21.54 12.94
CA ASN A 316 -0.69 -22.25 12.73
C ASN A 316 0.38 -21.32 12.18
N ARG A 317 1.37 -20.97 13.01
CA ARG A 317 2.55 -20.20 12.60
C ARG A 317 2.18 -18.91 11.84
N PHE A 318 1.42 -18.05 12.51
CA PHE A 318 0.93 -16.78 11.94
C PHE A 318 2.05 -15.79 11.51
N LEU A 319 3.28 -15.94 12.05
CA LEU A 319 4.41 -15.08 11.72
C LEU A 319 5.63 -15.91 11.28
N HIS A 320 6.15 -15.59 10.13
CA HIS A 320 7.36 -16.18 9.58
C HIS A 320 8.50 -15.15 9.64
N SER A 321 9.62 -15.50 10.28
CA SER A 321 10.80 -14.64 10.31
C SER A 321 11.82 -15.11 9.29
N ILE A 322 12.11 -14.27 8.31
CA ILE A 322 13.15 -14.53 7.31
C ILE A 322 14.51 -14.60 7.97
N ASP A 323 14.81 -13.64 8.85
CA ASP A 323 16.11 -13.49 9.49
C ASP A 323 16.43 -14.61 10.47
N PHE A 324 15.39 -15.21 11.04
CA PHE A 324 15.58 -16.37 11.92
C PHE A 324 16.17 -17.57 11.18
N SER A 325 15.79 -17.73 9.92
CA SER A 325 16.22 -18.89 9.12
C SER A 325 17.43 -18.60 8.23
N PHE A 326 17.43 -17.47 7.53
CA PHE A 326 18.51 -17.11 6.62
C PHE A 326 19.64 -16.35 7.28
N GLY A 327 19.48 -15.90 8.52
CA GLY A 327 20.45 -15.14 9.28
C GLY A 327 20.27 -13.62 9.18
N PRO A 328 21.18 -12.83 9.76
CA PRO A 328 21.01 -11.39 9.86
C PRO A 328 20.77 -10.70 8.51
N PRO A 329 19.81 -9.76 8.44
CA PRO A 329 19.53 -9.01 7.23
C PRO A 329 20.68 -8.03 6.93
N GLY A 330 20.82 -7.67 5.65
CA GLY A 330 21.78 -6.66 5.19
C GLY A 330 21.11 -5.37 4.73
N GLU A 331 21.88 -4.52 4.07
CA GLU A 331 21.36 -3.27 3.49
C GLU A 331 20.31 -3.55 2.39
N MET A 332 20.45 -4.68 1.71
CA MET A 332 19.52 -5.11 0.64
C MET A 332 18.37 -6.00 1.16
N ALA A 333 18.11 -6.01 2.47
CA ALA A 333 17.10 -6.89 3.07
C ALA A 333 15.70 -6.70 2.46
N LEU A 334 15.26 -5.46 2.26
CA LEU A 334 13.93 -5.19 1.70
C LEU A 334 13.75 -5.75 0.27
N PRO A 335 14.57 -5.39 -0.74
CA PRO A 335 14.40 -5.94 -2.08
C PRO A 335 14.58 -7.46 -2.15
N LEU A 336 15.46 -8.03 -1.35
CA LEU A 336 15.64 -9.47 -1.26
C LEU A 336 14.42 -10.16 -0.63
N SER A 337 13.85 -9.58 0.42
CA SER A 337 12.62 -10.11 1.03
C SER A 337 11.45 -10.07 0.05
N LEU A 338 11.35 -9.05 -0.82
CA LEU A 338 10.33 -9.02 -1.87
C LEU A 338 10.50 -10.20 -2.86
N ALA A 339 11.73 -10.49 -3.29
CA ALA A 339 11.98 -11.64 -4.16
C ALA A 339 11.65 -12.98 -3.48
N MET A 340 11.91 -13.08 -2.18
CA MET A 340 11.51 -14.23 -1.36
C MET A 340 10.00 -14.39 -1.28
N MET A 341 9.27 -13.29 -1.11
CA MET A 341 7.81 -13.33 -1.06
C MET A 341 7.19 -13.73 -2.40
N VAL A 342 7.78 -13.29 -3.51
CA VAL A 342 7.37 -13.75 -4.85
C VAL A 342 7.55 -15.26 -4.98
N GLU A 343 8.68 -15.81 -4.52
CA GLU A 343 8.88 -17.28 -4.52
C GLU A 343 7.88 -17.99 -3.60
N ALA A 344 7.61 -17.41 -2.42
CA ALA A 344 6.63 -17.98 -1.50
C ALA A 344 5.21 -17.94 -2.08
N ALA A 345 4.78 -16.84 -2.70
CA ALA A 345 3.49 -16.72 -3.36
C ALA A 345 3.31 -17.77 -4.47
N ASN A 346 4.33 -17.92 -5.32
CA ASN A 346 4.32 -18.91 -6.41
C ASN A 346 4.29 -20.37 -5.92
N LYS A 347 4.80 -20.65 -4.70
CA LYS A 347 4.81 -22.03 -4.15
C LYS A 347 3.57 -22.36 -3.34
N THR A 348 2.92 -21.35 -2.75
CA THR A 348 1.76 -21.54 -1.88
C THR A 348 0.44 -21.27 -2.56
N ASP A 349 0.44 -20.60 -3.71
CA ASP A 349 -0.74 -20.05 -4.38
C ASP A 349 -1.57 -19.16 -3.44
N ARG A 350 -0.88 -18.38 -2.60
CA ARG A 350 -1.48 -17.50 -1.58
C ARG A 350 -0.77 -16.15 -1.50
N ASP A 351 -1.51 -15.15 -1.10
CA ASP A 351 -1.00 -13.82 -0.86
C ASP A 351 -0.03 -13.79 0.32
N GLN A 352 1.03 -12.99 0.20
CA GLN A 352 2.09 -12.85 1.18
C GLN A 352 2.16 -11.41 1.67
N LEU A 353 2.05 -11.19 2.97
CA LEU A 353 2.28 -9.88 3.57
C LEU A 353 3.71 -9.79 4.11
N LEU A 354 4.50 -8.87 3.59
CA LEU A 354 5.83 -8.55 4.10
C LEU A 354 5.78 -7.34 5.02
N ILE A 355 6.34 -7.47 6.21
CA ILE A 355 6.57 -6.40 7.17
C ILE A 355 8.08 -6.32 7.42
N TYR A 356 8.72 -5.32 6.84
CA TYR A 356 10.13 -5.03 7.04
C TYR A 356 10.28 -3.84 8.00
N GLN A 357 11.10 -3.99 9.04
CA GLN A 357 11.34 -2.90 9.99
C GLN A 357 12.80 -2.90 10.46
N THR A 358 13.47 -1.76 10.31
CA THR A 358 14.83 -1.58 10.81
C THR A 358 14.85 -1.34 12.34
N PRO A 359 16.00 -1.48 13.01
CA PRO A 359 16.13 -1.11 14.42
C PRO A 359 15.76 0.34 14.72
N GLN A 360 15.89 1.24 13.74
CA GLN A 360 15.51 2.66 13.84
C GLN A 360 14.00 2.90 13.64
N GLN A 361 13.20 1.83 13.50
CA GLN A 361 11.75 1.86 13.28
C GLN A 361 11.32 2.43 11.92
N THR A 362 12.22 2.62 11.01
CA THR A 362 11.90 2.82 9.60
C THR A 362 11.66 1.46 8.96
N GLY A 363 10.84 1.39 7.94
CA GLY A 363 10.57 0.11 7.29
C GLY A 363 9.61 0.23 6.13
N ALA A 364 9.00 -0.89 5.79
CA ALA A 364 8.04 -0.96 4.69
C ALA A 364 7.03 -2.10 4.90
N LEU A 365 5.83 -1.90 4.39
CA LEU A 365 4.79 -2.90 4.20
C LEU A 365 4.64 -3.17 2.70
N CYS A 366 4.50 -4.42 2.34
CA CYS A 366 4.20 -4.80 0.96
C CYS A 366 3.33 -6.05 0.93
N LEU A 367 2.30 -6.03 0.09
CA LEU A 367 1.51 -7.19 -0.26
C LEU A 367 2.03 -7.75 -1.59
N ILE A 368 2.29 -9.03 -1.61
CA ILE A 368 2.60 -9.78 -2.83
C ILE A 368 1.45 -10.73 -3.06
N THR A 369 0.75 -10.57 -4.18
CA THR A 369 -0.40 -11.38 -4.54
C THR A 369 0.01 -12.51 -5.48
N TRP A 370 -0.60 -13.66 -5.35
CA TRP A 370 -0.36 -14.78 -6.25
C TRP A 370 -1.02 -14.57 -7.64
N GLU A 371 -2.06 -13.75 -7.69
CA GLU A 371 -2.70 -13.29 -8.92
C GLU A 371 -2.67 -11.77 -9.04
N LEU A 372 -2.75 -11.26 -10.26
CA LEU A 372 -2.89 -9.81 -10.47
C LEU A 372 -4.33 -9.38 -10.15
N TYR A 373 -4.47 -8.19 -9.58
CA TYR A 373 -5.77 -7.51 -9.54
C TYR A 373 -6.18 -7.14 -10.97
N ILE A 374 -7.32 -7.61 -11.41
CA ILE A 374 -7.89 -7.32 -12.72
C ILE A 374 -8.74 -6.04 -12.64
#